data_53874c0fca325bdbc3974721dda6fe7d
#
_entry.id   53874c0fca325bdbc3974721dda6fe7d
#
_cell.length_a   1.000
_cell.length_b   1.000
_cell.length_c   1.000
_cell.angle_alpha   90.00
_cell.angle_beta   90.00
_cell.angle_gamma   90.00
#
_symmetry.space_group_name_H-M   'P 1'
#
loop_
_entity.id
_entity.type
_entity.pdbx_description
1 polymer ?
#
loop_
_entity_poly.entity_id
_entity_poly.type
_entity_poly.pdbx_seq_one_letter_code
_entity_poly.pdbx_strand_id
1 'polypeptide(L)'
;MKSHWFSGVVLAAGLVFAGTAQADLLIGVAGPLTGPNAAFGAQLQNGAQMAADDINAAGGVLGQKIALTFGDDVSDPKQGVSVANKFVGDGAKYVVGHFNSGVSIPASEVYVENGVLEITPSATNPVFTERGLWNTFRTCGRDDQQGAVAGAWIAKEKAGSKVAVIHDKTPYGQGLADETKKAMNAAGLTEVMYEGVNIGDNDFSALISKMKEAGVDVVYFGGLHTEGGKIVRQMADAGMPNRAAAV
;
A
#
# COMPACT_ATOMS: atom_id res chain seq x y z
N MET A 1 20.57 -26.73 -86.87
CA MET A 1 21.05 -26.65 -85.50
C MET A 1 20.20 -25.58 -84.79
N LYS A 2 19.26 -26.03 -83.95
CA LYS A 2 18.32 -25.15 -83.18
C LYS A 2 18.69 -25.29 -81.71
N SER A 3 19.17 -24.18 -81.11
CA SER A 3 19.54 -24.03 -79.71
C SER A 3 18.27 -23.66 -78.90
N HIS A 4 17.86 -24.50 -77.96
CA HIS A 4 16.80 -24.21 -77.03
C HIS A 4 17.40 -23.65 -75.72
N TRP A 5 17.13 -22.40 -75.41
CA TRP A 5 17.41 -21.78 -74.12
C TRP A 5 16.28 -22.09 -73.15
N PHE A 6 16.58 -22.82 -72.10
CA PHE A 6 15.69 -23.00 -70.96
C PHE A 6 15.93 -21.85 -70.00
N SER A 7 14.94 -20.97 -69.88
CA SER A 7 14.90 -19.94 -68.85
C SER A 7 14.32 -20.57 -67.55
N GLY A 8 15.21 -20.80 -66.58
CA GLY A 8 14.76 -21.23 -65.24
C GLY A 8 14.22 -20.02 -64.43
N VAL A 9 12.93 -20.06 -64.09
CA VAL A 9 12.31 -19.13 -63.15
C VAL A 9 12.59 -19.65 -61.75
N VAL A 10 13.48 -18.96 -61.00
CA VAL A 10 13.65 -19.21 -59.56
C VAL A 10 12.56 -18.51 -58.81
N LEU A 11 11.60 -19.24 -58.30
CA LEU A 11 10.54 -18.74 -57.40
C LEU A 11 11.13 -18.67 -56.00
N ALA A 12 11.53 -17.46 -55.58
CA ALA A 12 11.92 -17.17 -54.18
C ALA A 12 10.66 -17.14 -53.30
N ALA A 13 10.41 -18.24 -52.61
CA ALA A 13 9.35 -18.29 -51.58
C ALA A 13 9.81 -17.46 -50.36
N GLY A 14 9.37 -16.22 -50.29
CA GLY A 14 9.53 -15.40 -49.10
C GLY A 14 8.66 -15.99 -47.97
N LEU A 15 9.32 -16.61 -46.97
CA LEU A 15 8.68 -16.96 -45.70
C LEU A 15 8.35 -15.65 -44.96
N VAL A 16 7.10 -15.20 -45.09
CA VAL A 16 6.55 -14.17 -44.23
C VAL A 16 6.37 -14.82 -42.87
N PHE A 17 7.29 -14.58 -41.94
CA PHE A 17 7.06 -14.83 -40.53
C PHE A 17 5.97 -13.87 -40.08
N ALA A 18 4.72 -14.30 -40.15
CA ALA A 18 3.63 -13.64 -39.42
C ALA A 18 3.95 -13.82 -37.94
N GLY A 19 4.62 -12.81 -37.35
CA GLY A 19 4.75 -12.73 -35.90
C GLY A 19 3.33 -12.79 -35.31
N THR A 20 3.04 -13.82 -34.54
CA THR A 20 1.80 -13.86 -33.76
C THR A 20 1.84 -12.65 -32.84
N ALA A 21 0.93 -11.69 -33.06
CA ALA A 21 0.74 -10.62 -32.09
C ALA A 21 0.37 -11.28 -30.76
N GLN A 22 1.31 -11.30 -29.85
CA GLN A 22 1.08 -11.81 -28.49
C GLN A 22 0.27 -10.76 -27.75
N ALA A 23 -0.77 -11.16 -27.03
CA ALA A 23 -1.59 -10.24 -26.26
C ALA A 23 -0.71 -9.52 -25.21
N ASP A 24 -1.02 -8.26 -24.97
CA ASP A 24 -0.33 -7.46 -23.97
C ASP A 24 -0.46 -8.09 -22.57
N LEU A 25 0.56 -7.91 -21.75
CA LEU A 25 0.56 -8.33 -20.34
C LEU A 25 -0.25 -7.31 -19.53
N LEU A 26 -1.48 -7.66 -19.17
CA LEU A 26 -2.34 -6.77 -18.40
C LEU A 26 -1.96 -6.81 -16.90
N ILE A 27 -1.64 -5.64 -16.34
CA ILE A 27 -1.32 -5.44 -14.92
C ILE A 27 -2.34 -4.47 -14.32
N GLY A 28 -3.00 -4.88 -13.23
CA GLY A 28 -3.84 -4.00 -12.42
C GLY A 28 -3.00 -3.10 -11.53
N VAL A 29 -3.39 -1.83 -11.42
CA VAL A 29 -2.78 -0.86 -10.48
C VAL A 29 -3.90 -0.32 -9.60
N ALA A 30 -3.90 -0.67 -8.32
CA ALA A 30 -4.97 -0.35 -7.38
C ALA A 30 -4.48 0.49 -6.21
N GLY A 31 -5.26 1.49 -5.86
CA GLY A 31 -5.02 2.36 -4.70
C GLY A 31 -6.06 3.47 -4.61
N PRO A 32 -5.94 4.37 -3.64
CA PRO A 32 -6.86 5.49 -3.46
C PRO A 32 -6.57 6.59 -4.48
N LEU A 33 -7.11 6.45 -5.70
CA LEU A 33 -6.89 7.43 -6.76
C LEU A 33 -7.69 8.72 -6.55
N THR A 34 -8.74 8.64 -5.72
CA THR A 34 -9.53 9.80 -5.27
C THR A 34 -9.67 9.82 -3.75
N GLY A 35 -10.25 10.88 -3.20
CA GLY A 35 -10.47 11.06 -1.76
C GLY A 35 -9.25 11.61 -1.00
N PRO A 36 -9.27 11.55 0.35
CA PRO A 36 -8.23 12.17 1.20
C PRO A 36 -6.82 11.64 0.96
N ASN A 37 -6.69 10.40 0.49
CA ASN A 37 -5.42 9.72 0.25
C ASN A 37 -4.98 9.76 -1.22
N ALA A 38 -5.63 10.55 -2.07
CA ALA A 38 -5.38 10.59 -3.52
C ALA A 38 -3.93 10.91 -3.89
N ALA A 39 -3.22 11.68 -3.07
CA ALA A 39 -1.81 11.98 -3.31
C ALA A 39 -0.92 10.72 -3.31
N PHE A 40 -1.22 9.75 -2.45
CA PHE A 40 -0.51 8.46 -2.43
C PHE A 40 -0.90 7.58 -3.62
N GLY A 41 -2.19 7.58 -3.99
CA GLY A 41 -2.67 6.90 -5.19
C GLY A 41 -2.02 7.42 -6.46
N ALA A 42 -1.86 8.73 -6.57
CA ALA A 42 -1.17 9.36 -7.70
C ALA A 42 0.32 8.96 -7.79
N GLN A 43 1.02 8.86 -6.66
CA GLN A 43 2.41 8.37 -6.64
C GLN A 43 2.50 6.92 -7.13
N LEU A 44 1.60 6.06 -6.67
CA LEU A 44 1.54 4.66 -7.09
C LEU A 44 1.24 4.55 -8.59
N GLN A 45 0.25 5.29 -9.08
CA GLN A 45 -0.11 5.34 -10.49
C GLN A 45 1.06 5.82 -11.38
N ASN A 46 1.69 6.93 -11.01
CA ASN A 46 2.80 7.49 -11.76
C ASN A 46 4.02 6.54 -11.78
N GLY A 47 4.34 5.92 -10.64
CA GLY A 47 5.43 4.95 -10.57
C GLY A 47 5.18 3.71 -11.43
N ALA A 48 3.98 3.15 -11.39
CA ALA A 48 3.61 2.02 -12.23
C ALA A 48 3.62 2.37 -13.72
N GLN A 49 3.11 3.55 -14.10
CA GLN A 49 3.11 4.03 -15.48
C GLN A 49 4.54 4.20 -16.00
N MET A 50 5.40 4.88 -15.23
CA MET A 50 6.81 5.07 -15.62
C MET A 50 7.52 3.73 -15.82
N ALA A 51 7.34 2.77 -14.89
CA ALA A 51 7.94 1.45 -15.01
C ALA A 51 7.44 0.69 -16.26
N ALA A 52 6.13 0.76 -16.55
CA ALA A 52 5.57 0.14 -17.76
C ALA A 52 6.11 0.77 -19.03
N ASP A 53 6.24 2.10 -19.08
CA ASP A 53 6.78 2.83 -20.23
C ASP A 53 8.26 2.45 -20.48
N ASP A 54 9.09 2.40 -19.44
CA ASP A 54 10.50 2.02 -19.55
C ASP A 54 10.67 0.57 -20.01
N ILE A 55 9.92 -0.36 -19.44
CA ILE A 55 9.95 -1.78 -19.83
C ILE A 55 9.47 -1.93 -21.27
N ASN A 56 8.41 -1.23 -21.65
CA ASN A 56 7.87 -1.24 -22.99
C ASN A 56 8.83 -0.65 -24.02
N ALA A 57 9.54 0.42 -23.67
CA ALA A 57 10.58 1.01 -24.52
C ALA A 57 11.76 0.03 -24.73
N ALA A 58 12.09 -0.75 -23.70
CA ALA A 58 13.12 -1.80 -23.78
C ALA A 58 12.69 -3.08 -24.53
N GLY A 59 11.45 -3.15 -25.05
CA GLY A 59 10.95 -4.28 -25.83
C GLY A 59 9.87 -5.12 -25.12
N GLY A 60 9.48 -4.76 -23.91
CA GLY A 60 8.48 -5.47 -23.11
C GLY A 60 9.04 -6.67 -22.36
N VAL A 61 8.17 -7.49 -21.83
CA VAL A 61 8.50 -8.71 -21.10
C VAL A 61 8.31 -9.91 -22.02
N LEU A 62 9.39 -10.59 -22.38
CA LEU A 62 9.38 -11.72 -23.33
C LEU A 62 8.67 -11.38 -24.66
N GLY A 63 8.81 -10.14 -25.12
CA GLY A 63 8.18 -9.64 -26.35
C GLY A 63 6.74 -9.15 -26.19
N GLN A 64 6.14 -9.27 -25.02
CA GLN A 64 4.83 -8.71 -24.71
C GLN A 64 4.98 -7.29 -24.16
N LYS A 65 4.09 -6.40 -24.56
CA LYS A 65 3.99 -5.07 -23.95
C LYS A 65 3.17 -5.16 -22.66
N ILE A 66 3.50 -4.31 -21.69
CA ILE A 66 2.71 -4.13 -20.49
C ILE A 66 1.58 -3.15 -20.80
N ALA A 67 0.34 -3.56 -20.53
CA ALA A 67 -0.83 -2.70 -20.47
C ALA A 67 -1.25 -2.53 -19.02
N LEU A 68 -1.58 -1.29 -18.59
CA LEU A 68 -2.05 -1.02 -17.25
C LEU A 68 -3.56 -0.79 -17.24
N THR A 69 -4.22 -1.33 -16.21
CA THR A 69 -5.60 -0.98 -15.85
C THR A 69 -5.61 -0.44 -14.43
N PHE A 70 -6.34 0.65 -14.20
CA PHE A 70 -6.36 1.34 -12.91
C PHE A 70 -7.67 1.09 -12.16
N GLY A 71 -7.55 0.96 -10.84
CA GLY A 71 -8.68 0.78 -9.94
C GLY A 71 -8.59 1.71 -8.74
N ASP A 72 -9.62 2.53 -8.57
CA ASP A 72 -9.75 3.42 -7.42
C ASP A 72 -10.48 2.70 -6.29
N ASP A 73 -9.79 2.44 -5.19
CA ASP A 73 -10.36 1.80 -4.00
C ASP A 73 -10.80 2.82 -2.93
N VAL A 74 -10.56 4.10 -3.15
CA VAL A 74 -10.86 5.22 -2.23
C VAL A 74 -10.44 4.98 -0.78
N SER A 75 -9.49 4.10 -0.53
CA SER A 75 -9.10 3.58 0.80
C SER A 75 -10.22 2.80 1.52
N ASP A 76 -11.22 2.31 0.81
CA ASP A 76 -12.34 1.54 1.35
C ASP A 76 -12.18 0.04 1.07
N PRO A 77 -12.23 -0.84 2.11
CA PRO A 77 -12.05 -2.28 1.92
C PRO A 77 -13.06 -2.92 0.97
N LYS A 78 -14.33 -2.47 0.97
CA LYS A 78 -15.37 -3.03 0.09
C LYS A 78 -15.13 -2.62 -1.34
N GLN A 79 -14.73 -1.36 -1.56
CA GLN A 79 -14.38 -0.88 -2.87
C GLN A 79 -13.12 -1.58 -3.39
N GLY A 80 -12.13 -1.86 -2.52
CA GLY A 80 -10.95 -2.66 -2.88
C GLY A 80 -11.30 -4.06 -3.38
N VAL A 81 -12.23 -4.75 -2.70
CA VAL A 81 -12.76 -6.05 -3.16
C VAL A 81 -13.47 -5.92 -4.51
N SER A 82 -14.22 -4.83 -4.74
CA SER A 82 -14.87 -4.58 -6.03
C SER A 82 -13.85 -4.36 -7.16
N VAL A 83 -12.78 -3.60 -6.87
CA VAL A 83 -11.65 -3.40 -7.80
C VAL A 83 -10.95 -4.72 -8.10
N ALA A 84 -10.72 -5.56 -7.08
CA ALA A 84 -10.10 -6.87 -7.27
C ALA A 84 -10.92 -7.76 -8.21
N ASN A 85 -12.24 -7.85 -7.99
CA ASN A 85 -13.14 -8.60 -8.88
C ASN A 85 -13.12 -8.04 -10.31
N LYS A 86 -13.08 -6.72 -10.48
CA LYS A 86 -12.94 -6.10 -11.80
C LYS A 86 -11.64 -6.54 -12.49
N PHE A 87 -10.51 -6.47 -11.83
CA PHE A 87 -9.22 -6.87 -12.40
C PHE A 87 -9.18 -8.35 -12.80
N VAL A 88 -9.78 -9.22 -11.97
CA VAL A 88 -9.97 -10.65 -12.30
C VAL A 88 -10.81 -10.80 -13.56
N GLY A 89 -11.94 -10.07 -13.63
CA GLY A 89 -12.83 -10.08 -14.79
C GLY A 89 -12.17 -9.56 -16.08
N ASP A 90 -11.30 -8.56 -15.95
CA ASP A 90 -10.51 -8.00 -17.07
C ASP A 90 -9.36 -8.93 -17.50
N GLY A 91 -9.08 -10.01 -16.74
CA GLY A 91 -8.03 -10.99 -17.05
C GLY A 91 -6.63 -10.62 -16.56
N ALA A 92 -6.49 -9.63 -15.68
CA ALA A 92 -5.21 -9.31 -15.06
C ALA A 92 -4.70 -10.50 -14.23
N LYS A 93 -3.40 -10.79 -14.33
CA LYS A 93 -2.73 -11.84 -13.54
C LYS A 93 -1.77 -11.28 -12.51
N TYR A 94 -1.49 -10.01 -12.56
CA TYR A 94 -0.59 -9.29 -11.68
C TYR A 94 -1.24 -7.99 -11.24
N VAL A 95 -1.07 -7.65 -9.96
CA VAL A 95 -1.58 -6.41 -9.38
C VAL A 95 -0.47 -5.71 -8.60
N VAL A 96 -0.28 -4.44 -8.89
CA VAL A 96 0.51 -3.50 -8.08
C VAL A 96 -0.48 -2.72 -7.22
N GLY A 97 -0.47 -2.96 -5.94
CA GLY A 97 -1.46 -2.42 -4.99
C GLY A 97 -1.74 -3.42 -3.88
N HIS A 98 -2.72 -3.17 -3.05
CA HIS A 98 -3.35 -1.89 -2.77
C HIS A 98 -2.46 -1.02 -1.87
N PHE A 99 -2.85 0.24 -1.62
CA PHE A 99 -2.08 1.12 -0.74
C PHE A 99 -2.29 0.79 0.74
N ASN A 100 -3.54 0.73 1.18
CA ASN A 100 -3.90 0.53 2.57
C ASN A 100 -3.88 -0.96 2.97
N SER A 101 -3.31 -1.30 4.13
CA SER A 101 -3.35 -2.68 4.66
C SER A 101 -4.78 -3.23 4.79
N GLY A 102 -5.71 -2.39 5.26
CA GLY A 102 -7.12 -2.77 5.40
C GLY A 102 -7.85 -3.00 4.08
N VAL A 103 -7.27 -2.59 2.96
CA VAL A 103 -7.77 -2.83 1.60
C VAL A 103 -7.06 -4.04 0.98
N SER A 104 -5.71 -4.09 1.07
CA SER A 104 -4.90 -5.18 0.52
C SER A 104 -5.29 -6.54 1.11
N ILE A 105 -5.54 -6.61 2.43
CA ILE A 105 -5.86 -7.87 3.10
C ILE A 105 -7.13 -8.52 2.52
N PRO A 106 -8.31 -7.90 2.45
CA PRO A 106 -9.49 -8.53 1.86
C PRO A 106 -9.40 -8.67 0.33
N ALA A 107 -8.74 -7.75 -0.39
CA ALA A 107 -8.55 -7.87 -1.83
C ALA A 107 -7.72 -9.10 -2.21
N SER A 108 -6.69 -9.44 -1.41
CA SER A 108 -5.82 -10.60 -1.65
C SER A 108 -6.56 -11.94 -1.59
N GLU A 109 -7.69 -12.05 -0.87
CA GLU A 109 -8.53 -13.24 -0.89
C GLU A 109 -9.14 -13.45 -2.28
N VAL A 110 -9.65 -12.38 -2.90
CA VAL A 110 -10.17 -12.45 -4.27
C VAL A 110 -9.05 -12.84 -5.25
N TYR A 111 -7.86 -12.27 -5.07
CA TYR A 111 -6.73 -12.55 -5.95
C TYR A 111 -6.22 -13.98 -5.83
N VAL A 112 -6.11 -14.54 -4.60
CA VAL A 112 -5.62 -15.92 -4.42
C VAL A 112 -6.58 -16.94 -5.03
N GLU A 113 -7.89 -16.75 -4.89
CA GLU A 113 -8.92 -17.62 -5.46
C GLU A 113 -8.90 -17.66 -7.00
N ASN A 114 -8.40 -16.58 -7.63
CA ASN A 114 -8.38 -16.42 -9.09
C ASN A 114 -6.98 -16.51 -9.70
N GLY A 115 -5.99 -16.94 -8.94
CA GLY A 115 -4.62 -17.13 -9.43
C GLY A 115 -3.93 -15.81 -9.85
N VAL A 116 -4.23 -14.71 -9.16
CA VAL A 116 -3.64 -13.39 -9.39
C VAL A 116 -2.59 -13.11 -8.32
N LEU A 117 -1.42 -12.63 -8.73
CA LEU A 117 -0.34 -12.24 -7.85
C LEU A 117 -0.49 -10.76 -7.46
N GLU A 118 -0.42 -10.45 -6.17
CA GLU A 118 -0.49 -9.09 -5.63
C GLU A 118 0.84 -8.67 -5.00
N ILE A 119 1.37 -7.54 -5.45
CA ILE A 119 2.55 -6.90 -4.86
C ILE A 119 2.16 -5.52 -4.38
N THR A 120 2.09 -5.32 -3.05
CA THR A 120 1.83 -4.00 -2.50
C THR A 120 3.12 -3.21 -2.31
N PRO A 121 3.15 -1.93 -2.70
CA PRO A 121 4.28 -1.05 -2.39
C PRO A 121 4.17 -0.39 -1.00
N SER A 122 3.05 -0.55 -0.29
CA SER A 122 2.72 0.28 0.86
C SER A 122 2.04 -0.44 2.03
N ALA A 123 1.27 -1.51 1.82
CA ALA A 123 0.59 -2.19 2.92
C ALA A 123 1.59 -2.89 3.85
N THR A 124 1.73 -2.39 5.07
CA THR A 124 2.77 -2.75 6.03
C THR A 124 2.32 -3.77 7.08
N ASN A 125 1.01 -3.97 7.27
CA ASN A 125 0.49 -4.88 8.29
C ASN A 125 1.01 -6.32 8.06
N PRO A 126 1.60 -6.97 9.08
CA PRO A 126 2.14 -8.34 8.97
C PRO A 126 1.13 -9.36 8.49
N VAL A 127 -0.14 -9.23 8.85
CA VAL A 127 -1.23 -10.15 8.47
C VAL A 127 -1.32 -10.31 6.95
N PHE A 128 -0.97 -9.30 6.17
CA PHE A 128 -1.03 -9.40 4.71
C PHE A 128 -0.22 -10.58 4.15
N THR A 129 0.98 -10.87 4.71
CA THR A 129 1.86 -11.96 4.25
C THR A 129 1.97 -13.14 5.20
N GLU A 130 1.42 -13.07 6.43
CA GLU A 130 1.53 -14.14 7.44
C GLU A 130 0.43 -15.21 7.34
N ARG A 131 -0.54 -15.02 6.43
CA ARG A 131 -1.64 -15.99 6.21
C ARG A 131 -1.25 -17.22 5.39
N GLY A 132 0.00 -17.27 4.91
CA GLY A 132 0.49 -18.37 4.08
C GLY A 132 -0.04 -18.36 2.65
N LEU A 133 -0.55 -17.24 2.15
CA LEU A 133 -0.98 -17.10 0.77
C LEU A 133 0.23 -17.04 -0.16
N TRP A 134 0.18 -17.80 -1.25
CA TRP A 134 1.29 -17.90 -2.21
C TRP A 134 1.48 -16.62 -3.06
N ASN A 135 0.44 -15.80 -3.14
CA ASN A 135 0.30 -14.71 -4.11
C ASN A 135 0.53 -13.31 -3.53
N THR A 136 0.85 -13.17 -2.22
CA THR A 136 0.96 -11.87 -1.55
C THR A 136 2.40 -11.51 -1.26
N PHE A 137 2.85 -10.37 -1.81
CA PHE A 137 4.21 -9.85 -1.63
C PHE A 137 4.17 -8.35 -1.32
N ARG A 138 5.24 -7.84 -0.70
CA ARG A 138 5.42 -6.39 -0.48
C ARG A 138 6.84 -5.95 -0.79
N THR A 139 6.99 -4.68 -1.17
CA THR A 139 8.29 -4.04 -1.37
C THR A 139 8.65 -3.03 -0.26
N CYS A 140 7.76 -2.83 0.71
CA CYS A 140 7.94 -1.95 1.86
C CYS A 140 8.28 -2.73 3.14
N GLY A 141 8.68 -2.00 4.21
CA GLY A 141 8.84 -2.56 5.56
C GLY A 141 7.52 -3.02 6.17
N ARG A 142 7.60 -3.63 7.36
CA ARG A 142 6.44 -4.16 8.10
C ARG A 142 6.20 -3.35 9.38
N ASP A 143 4.95 -3.36 9.86
CA ASP A 143 4.57 -2.66 11.09
C ASP A 143 5.28 -3.21 12.32
N ASP A 144 5.57 -4.50 12.39
CA ASP A 144 6.33 -5.09 13.49
C ASP A 144 7.78 -4.57 13.55
N GLN A 145 8.41 -4.30 12.41
CA GLN A 145 9.72 -3.65 12.35
C GLN A 145 9.62 -2.16 12.71
N GLN A 146 8.67 -1.44 12.14
CA GLN A 146 8.47 -0.01 12.42
C GLN A 146 8.11 0.21 13.88
N GLY A 147 7.16 -0.57 14.41
CA GLY A 147 6.75 -0.51 15.80
C GLY A 147 7.87 -0.85 16.79
N ALA A 148 8.70 -1.84 16.44
CA ALA A 148 9.86 -2.20 17.26
C ALA A 148 10.83 -1.02 17.38
N VAL A 149 11.14 -0.35 16.27
CA VAL A 149 12.03 0.81 16.24
C VAL A 149 11.41 2.00 17.00
N ALA A 150 10.13 2.31 16.72
CA ALA A 150 9.44 3.43 17.36
C ALA A 150 9.30 3.22 18.87
N GLY A 151 8.87 2.04 19.31
CA GLY A 151 8.70 1.72 20.72
C GLY A 151 10.00 1.74 21.50
N ALA A 152 11.07 1.17 20.93
CA ALA A 152 12.40 1.21 21.55
C ALA A 152 12.94 2.65 21.64
N TRP A 153 12.74 3.46 20.60
CA TRP A 153 13.13 4.87 20.61
C TRP A 153 12.36 5.66 21.66
N ILE A 154 11.04 5.49 21.75
CA ILE A 154 10.21 6.18 22.75
C ILE A 154 10.69 5.79 24.16
N ALA A 155 10.87 4.51 24.43
CA ALA A 155 11.29 4.02 25.73
C ALA A 155 12.66 4.59 26.15
N LYS A 156 13.59 4.75 25.20
CA LYS A 156 14.93 5.28 25.44
C LYS A 156 14.93 6.82 25.56
N GLU A 157 14.44 7.51 24.54
CA GLU A 157 14.58 8.96 24.41
C GLU A 157 13.50 9.75 25.18
N LYS A 158 12.42 9.07 25.57
CA LYS A 158 11.30 9.61 26.35
C LYS A 158 11.09 8.87 27.67
N ALA A 159 12.16 8.31 28.22
CA ALA A 159 12.12 7.61 29.52
C ALA A 159 11.48 8.51 30.60
N GLY A 160 10.51 7.94 31.34
CA GLY A 160 9.77 8.66 32.37
C GLY A 160 8.65 9.57 31.88
N SER A 161 8.43 9.69 30.57
CA SER A 161 7.28 10.42 30.01
C SER A 161 5.98 9.62 30.13
N LYS A 162 4.87 10.34 30.23
CA LYS A 162 3.53 9.77 30.11
C LYS A 162 3.12 9.70 28.65
N VAL A 163 3.11 8.51 28.10
CA VAL A 163 2.86 8.25 26.67
C VAL A 163 1.42 7.87 26.44
N ALA A 164 0.74 8.55 25.50
CA ALA A 164 -0.50 8.08 24.89
C ALA A 164 -0.20 7.43 23.55
N VAL A 165 -0.73 6.23 23.33
CA VAL A 165 -0.72 5.53 22.06
C VAL A 165 -2.13 5.59 21.49
N ILE A 166 -2.27 6.28 20.37
CA ILE A 166 -3.57 6.53 19.72
C ILE A 166 -3.52 5.90 18.32
N HIS A 167 -4.65 5.37 17.85
CA HIS A 167 -4.74 4.75 16.52
C HIS A 167 -6.06 5.06 15.80
N ASP A 168 -6.09 4.91 14.48
CA ASP A 168 -7.26 5.20 13.63
C ASP A 168 -8.20 3.98 13.44
N LYS A 169 -8.04 2.93 14.24
CA LYS A 169 -8.79 1.65 14.19
C LYS A 169 -8.68 0.88 12.87
N THR A 170 -7.87 1.32 11.92
CA THR A 170 -7.61 0.53 10.72
C THR A 170 -6.65 -0.62 11.02
N PRO A 171 -6.63 -1.67 10.19
CA PRO A 171 -5.60 -2.71 10.28
C PRO A 171 -4.17 -2.17 10.27
N TYR A 172 -3.90 -1.09 9.50
CA TYR A 172 -2.60 -0.41 9.52
C TYR A 172 -2.37 0.32 10.85
N GLY A 173 -3.20 1.32 11.16
CA GLY A 173 -2.93 2.21 12.29
C GLY A 173 -2.98 1.51 13.64
N GLN A 174 -3.94 0.61 13.84
CA GLN A 174 -4.01 -0.19 15.06
C GLN A 174 -2.86 -1.20 15.13
N GLY A 175 -2.56 -1.90 14.04
CA GLY A 175 -1.46 -2.86 14.00
C GLY A 175 -0.11 -2.22 14.34
N LEU A 176 0.18 -1.07 13.75
CA LEU A 176 1.39 -0.29 14.05
C LEU A 176 1.44 0.21 15.49
N ALA A 177 0.31 0.68 16.03
CA ALA A 177 0.19 1.11 17.43
C ALA A 177 0.42 -0.06 18.40
N ASP A 178 -0.14 -1.24 18.11
CA ASP A 178 0.04 -2.45 18.90
C ASP A 178 1.50 -2.89 18.96
N GLU A 179 2.19 -2.91 17.83
CA GLU A 179 3.61 -3.29 17.77
C GLU A 179 4.51 -2.25 18.47
N THR A 180 4.19 -0.95 18.33
CA THR A 180 4.92 0.11 19.06
C THR A 180 4.74 -0.01 20.56
N LYS A 181 3.50 -0.18 21.01
CA LYS A 181 3.17 -0.40 22.42
C LYS A 181 3.89 -1.62 22.97
N LYS A 182 3.84 -2.73 22.28
CA LYS A 182 4.51 -3.99 22.65
C LYS A 182 6.02 -3.78 22.84
N ALA A 183 6.68 -3.11 21.90
CA ALA A 183 8.11 -2.85 21.97
C ALA A 183 8.46 -1.86 23.09
N MET A 184 7.67 -0.82 23.27
CA MET A 184 7.84 0.17 24.35
C MET A 184 7.70 -0.50 25.73
N ASN A 185 6.68 -1.35 25.91
CA ASN A 185 6.44 -2.06 27.16
C ASN A 185 7.56 -3.09 27.46
N ALA A 186 8.04 -3.79 26.44
CA ALA A 186 9.18 -4.69 26.57
C ALA A 186 10.47 -3.96 27.02
N ALA A 187 10.60 -2.68 26.67
CA ALA A 187 11.70 -1.81 27.07
C ALA A 187 11.45 -1.10 28.42
N GLY A 188 10.36 -1.41 29.13
CA GLY A 188 10.09 -0.93 30.49
C GLY A 188 9.30 0.38 30.57
N LEU A 189 8.79 0.92 29.47
CA LEU A 189 7.92 2.12 29.46
C LEU A 189 6.49 1.71 29.07
N THR A 190 5.55 1.90 29.98
CA THR A 190 4.13 1.58 29.76
C THR A 190 3.36 2.87 29.43
N GLU A 191 2.49 2.80 28.44
CA GLU A 191 1.58 3.89 28.10
C GLU A 191 0.58 4.19 29.23
N VAL A 192 0.22 5.45 29.37
CA VAL A 192 -0.86 5.88 30.30
C VAL A 192 -2.23 5.89 29.62
N MET A 193 -2.25 5.78 28.29
CA MET A 193 -3.48 5.78 27.49
C MET A 193 -3.28 5.00 26.20
N TYR A 194 -4.27 4.18 25.86
CA TYR A 194 -4.38 3.51 24.57
C TYR A 194 -5.80 3.65 24.05
N GLU A 195 -6.01 4.46 23.00
CA GLU A 195 -7.37 4.75 22.48
C GLU A 195 -7.40 4.81 20.96
N GLY A 196 -8.57 4.49 20.38
CA GLY A 196 -8.83 4.56 18.95
C GLY A 196 -9.76 5.70 18.58
N VAL A 197 -9.45 6.44 17.51
CA VAL A 197 -10.30 7.41 16.84
C VAL A 197 -10.90 6.82 15.57
N ASN A 198 -11.90 7.48 14.97
CA ASN A 198 -12.44 7.00 13.70
C ASN A 198 -11.89 7.85 12.54
N ILE A 199 -11.66 7.18 11.39
CA ILE A 199 -11.38 7.90 10.14
C ILE A 199 -12.54 8.84 9.83
N GLY A 200 -12.22 10.07 9.45
CA GLY A 200 -13.18 11.11 9.13
C GLY A 200 -13.64 11.96 10.33
N ASP A 201 -13.25 11.60 11.55
CA ASP A 201 -13.49 12.47 12.71
C ASP A 201 -12.84 13.85 12.51
N ASN A 202 -13.53 14.89 12.95
CA ASN A 202 -13.06 16.27 12.85
C ASN A 202 -12.84 16.93 14.21
N ASP A 203 -13.39 16.37 15.27
CA ASP A 203 -13.30 16.89 16.64
C ASP A 203 -12.69 15.83 17.55
N PHE A 204 -11.54 16.16 18.11
CA PHE A 204 -10.78 15.34 19.04
C PHE A 204 -10.72 15.96 20.45
N SER A 205 -11.55 16.96 20.75
CA SER A 205 -11.54 17.69 22.01
C SER A 205 -11.70 16.78 23.23
N ALA A 206 -12.56 15.77 23.15
CA ALA A 206 -12.75 14.79 24.22
C ALA A 206 -11.48 13.95 24.46
N LEU A 207 -10.82 13.48 23.42
CA LEU A 207 -9.55 12.77 23.50
C LEU A 207 -8.46 13.66 24.11
N ILE A 208 -8.37 14.90 23.64
CA ILE A 208 -7.38 15.87 24.12
C ILE A 208 -7.61 16.20 25.60
N SER A 209 -8.86 16.35 26.03
CA SER A 209 -9.18 16.55 27.44
C SER A 209 -8.70 15.40 28.31
N LYS A 210 -8.96 14.15 27.90
CA LYS A 210 -8.45 12.95 28.60
C LYS A 210 -6.91 12.93 28.64
N MET A 211 -6.24 13.25 27.53
CA MET A 211 -4.77 13.31 27.50
C MET A 211 -4.24 14.37 28.48
N LYS A 212 -4.88 15.54 28.58
CA LYS A 212 -4.51 16.59 29.55
C LYS A 212 -4.70 16.13 30.99
N GLU A 213 -5.84 15.49 31.29
CA GLU A 213 -6.13 14.94 32.64
C GLU A 213 -5.11 13.87 33.03
N ALA A 214 -4.72 13.01 32.09
CA ALA A 214 -3.69 11.99 32.29
C ALA A 214 -2.26 12.58 32.39
N GLY A 215 -2.10 13.84 32.01
CA GLY A 215 -0.81 14.54 31.98
C GLY A 215 0.13 14.00 30.91
N VAL A 216 -0.42 13.66 29.73
CA VAL A 216 0.34 13.10 28.60
C VAL A 216 1.40 14.09 28.10
N ASP A 217 2.64 13.60 27.99
CA ASP A 217 3.79 14.35 27.49
C ASP A 217 4.12 14.00 26.03
N VAL A 218 3.85 12.75 25.62
CA VAL A 218 4.16 12.20 24.30
C VAL A 218 2.94 11.51 23.74
N VAL A 219 2.63 11.77 22.48
CA VAL A 219 1.58 11.06 21.73
C VAL A 219 2.23 10.30 20.57
N TYR A 220 2.02 9.00 20.53
CA TYR A 220 2.26 8.20 19.34
C TYR A 220 0.93 7.99 18.62
N PHE A 221 0.91 8.22 17.31
CA PHE A 221 -0.30 8.05 16.50
C PHE A 221 -0.06 7.01 15.40
N GLY A 222 -0.74 5.89 15.48
CA GLY A 222 -0.85 4.90 14.42
C GLY A 222 -2.01 5.26 13.49
N GLY A 223 -1.71 5.79 12.33
CA GLY A 223 -2.72 6.24 11.36
C GLY A 223 -2.14 7.13 10.28
N LEU A 224 -3.02 7.74 9.49
CA LEU A 224 -2.62 8.59 8.38
C LEU A 224 -2.67 10.09 8.74
N HIS A 225 -2.12 10.89 7.83
CA HIS A 225 -1.90 12.34 8.00
C HIS A 225 -3.16 13.16 8.27
N THR A 226 -4.33 12.74 7.79
CA THR A 226 -5.57 13.50 7.92
C THR A 226 -5.99 13.65 9.38
N GLU A 227 -6.09 12.55 10.11
CA GLU A 227 -6.44 12.53 11.52
C GLU A 227 -5.27 13.01 12.37
N GLY A 228 -4.06 12.53 12.09
CA GLY A 228 -2.85 12.94 12.79
C GLY A 228 -2.63 14.45 12.79
N GLY A 229 -2.77 15.10 11.63
CA GLY A 229 -2.66 16.55 11.51
C GLY A 229 -3.71 17.33 12.30
N LYS A 230 -4.97 16.84 12.32
CA LYS A 230 -6.05 17.45 13.11
C LYS A 230 -5.81 17.30 14.63
N ILE A 231 -5.38 16.12 15.07
CA ILE A 231 -5.04 15.85 16.47
C ILE A 231 -3.92 16.81 16.92
N VAL A 232 -2.82 16.88 16.17
CA VAL A 232 -1.68 17.78 16.50
C VAL A 232 -2.12 19.23 16.59
N ARG A 233 -2.93 19.70 15.62
CA ARG A 233 -3.46 21.06 15.63
C ARG A 233 -4.31 21.33 16.87
N GLN A 234 -5.28 20.47 17.15
CA GLN A 234 -6.19 20.65 18.29
C GLN A 234 -5.47 20.51 19.64
N MET A 235 -4.44 19.67 19.73
CA MET A 235 -3.53 19.65 20.91
C MET A 235 -2.84 21.01 21.13
N ALA A 236 -2.34 21.62 20.07
CA ALA A 236 -1.71 22.94 20.14
C ALA A 236 -2.73 24.01 20.55
N ASP A 237 -3.93 24.02 19.95
CA ASP A 237 -5.02 24.95 20.29
C ASP A 237 -5.48 24.81 21.76
N ALA A 238 -5.41 23.59 22.30
CA ALA A 238 -5.70 23.31 23.72
C ALA A 238 -4.54 23.59 24.68
N GLY A 239 -3.43 24.13 24.18
CA GLY A 239 -2.25 24.48 25.00
C GLY A 239 -1.48 23.26 25.51
N MET A 240 -1.58 22.10 24.87
CA MET A 240 -0.71 20.97 25.17
C MET A 240 0.71 21.25 24.65
N PRO A 241 1.77 20.83 25.38
CA PRO A 241 3.13 21.06 24.92
C PRO A 241 3.36 20.39 23.56
N ASN A 242 3.98 21.13 22.63
CA ASN A 242 4.23 20.67 21.25
C ASN A 242 5.41 19.68 21.22
N ARG A 243 5.28 18.53 21.89
CA ARG A 243 6.25 17.45 21.96
C ARG A 243 5.73 16.15 21.31
N ALA A 244 4.65 16.27 20.52
CA ALA A 244 4.12 15.14 19.80
C ALA A 244 5.14 14.68 18.76
N ALA A 245 5.69 13.49 18.95
CA ALA A 245 6.30 12.74 17.87
C ALA A 245 5.17 12.02 17.14
N ALA A 246 4.66 12.61 16.06
CA ALA A 246 3.86 11.88 15.08
C ALA A 246 4.83 11.13 14.17
N VAL A 247 4.67 9.83 14.10
CA VAL A 247 5.35 8.98 13.10
C VAL A 247 4.31 8.44 12.16
#